data_3f5c745440368e809d27d2e36f7bb6a2
#
_entry.id   3f5c745440368e809d27d2e36f7bb6a2
#
_cell.length_a   1.000
_cell.length_b   1.000
_cell.length_c   1.000
_cell.angle_alpha   90.00
_cell.angle_beta   90.00
_cell.angle_gamma   90.00
#
_symmetry.space_group_name_H-M   'P 1'
#
loop_
_entity.id
_entity.type
_entity.pdbx_description
1 polymer ?
#
loop_
_entity_poly.entity_id
_entity_poly.type
_entity_poly.pdbx_seq_one_letter_code
_entity_poly.pdbx_strand_id
1 'polypeptide(L)'
;MAVLAAAMTAASLAPVAPAGAAPPTAPSAPHIAWAPCPKDAGFLCGTLRVPLDYRRPSDGSVGLAVIEHPVAHSRGVVIFNPGGPGESGVLILPLLASLVPPAVSDRLTLVSFDERGTGSSRPLLCGPSPAAAGSAVAGTTAATRVFSGLDRSCRTDQPSLFPTVTTTISARDMDRLRQALGVGRIDYYGLSYGTALGSVYRQLFPSHVASMVLDGAVDANLSLTTDARLEAPAIETALTHELGACAATSGCPLGADPVAFYRDLQRRLARTPLPAPGSGDTVPVTEGDLATASLLYLSVPGLTPGYLPALAAAAAGNGAPLRTVALGLETDLDGSSLVGPLWTITCNDAVAHPDGAATAALARALARRYPLGGAEAVANNLIGCPGWRGSGGAIPRLAPNRAPTPLVIGNTYDPNTPYASAVHLTSTIGGRLVTYVGYGHTWLLNGSSNRCMQLAVSGYLVNGVLPDRGTRCAA
;
A
#
# COMPACT_ATOMS: atom_id res chain seq x y z
N MET A 1 -86.57 58.53 -16.04
CA MET A 1 -85.49 57.86 -16.81
C MET A 1 -84.26 57.86 -15.85
N ALA A 2 -83.94 56.76 -15.27
CA ALA A 2 -82.87 56.60 -14.24
C ALA A 2 -81.74 55.86 -15.00
N VAL A 3 -80.49 56.39 -14.90
CA VAL A 3 -79.30 55.78 -15.42
C VAL A 3 -78.55 55.21 -14.23
N LEU A 4 -78.45 53.87 -14.17
CA LEU A 4 -77.61 53.19 -13.16
C LEU A 4 -76.12 53.25 -13.63
N ALA A 5 -75.25 53.78 -12.74
CA ALA A 5 -73.81 53.67 -12.88
C ALA A 5 -73.30 52.47 -12.11
N ALA A 6 -72.70 51.50 -12.80
CA ALA A 6 -72.02 50.36 -12.19
C ALA A 6 -70.58 50.70 -11.85
N ALA A 7 -70.22 50.60 -10.59
CA ALA A 7 -68.85 50.74 -10.09
C ALA A 7 -68.10 49.42 -10.25
N MET A 8 -67.06 49.41 -11.07
CA MET A 8 -66.13 48.31 -11.17
C MET A 8 -65.02 48.45 -10.11
N THR A 9 -64.99 47.55 -9.14
CA THR A 9 -63.90 47.44 -8.15
C THR A 9 -62.74 46.63 -8.78
N ALA A 10 -61.64 47.29 -9.01
CA ALA A 10 -60.37 46.63 -9.45
C ALA A 10 -59.73 45.95 -8.25
N ALA A 11 -59.66 44.61 -8.27
CA ALA A 11 -58.89 43.83 -7.34
C ALA A 11 -57.42 43.88 -7.73
N SER A 12 -56.58 44.51 -6.93
CA SER A 12 -55.12 44.52 -7.10
C SER A 12 -54.52 43.16 -6.68
N LEU A 13 -54.01 42.42 -7.63
CA LEU A 13 -53.22 41.22 -7.41
C LEU A 13 -51.82 41.67 -6.90
N ALA A 14 -51.49 41.37 -5.64
CA ALA A 14 -50.13 41.55 -5.09
C ALA A 14 -49.19 40.52 -5.76
N PRO A 15 -47.94 40.88 -6.11
CA PRO A 15 -46.99 39.94 -6.64
C PRO A 15 -46.57 38.94 -5.56
N VAL A 16 -46.71 37.63 -5.83
CA VAL A 16 -46.17 36.54 -5.05
C VAL A 16 -44.63 36.57 -5.22
N ALA A 17 -43.90 36.86 -4.14
CA ALA A 17 -42.47 36.77 -4.13
C ALA A 17 -42.02 35.31 -4.39
N PRO A 18 -41.01 35.04 -5.24
CA PRO A 18 -40.52 33.70 -5.43
C PRO A 18 -39.97 33.18 -4.10
N ALA A 19 -40.40 31.99 -3.69
CA ALA A 19 -39.85 31.30 -2.52
C ALA A 19 -38.32 31.21 -2.67
N GLY A 20 -37.60 31.91 -1.81
CA GLY A 20 -36.14 31.87 -1.81
C GLY A 20 -35.68 30.43 -1.65
N ALA A 21 -34.80 29.99 -2.58
CA ALA A 21 -34.14 28.72 -2.44
C ALA A 21 -33.43 28.68 -1.08
N ALA A 22 -33.76 27.66 -0.28
CA ALA A 22 -33.07 27.45 1.00
C ALA A 22 -31.55 27.46 0.75
N PRO A 23 -30.73 28.12 1.59
CA PRO A 23 -29.29 28.09 1.44
C PRO A 23 -28.82 26.64 1.45
N PRO A 24 -27.83 26.26 0.62
CA PRO A 24 -27.30 24.92 0.63
C PRO A 24 -26.87 24.57 2.05
N THR A 25 -27.45 23.53 2.62
CA THR A 25 -27.08 23.03 3.94
C THR A 25 -25.59 22.77 3.93
N ALA A 26 -24.86 23.37 4.87
CA ALA A 26 -23.45 23.08 5.06
C ALA A 26 -23.28 21.56 5.14
N PRO A 27 -22.26 20.99 4.45
CA PRO A 27 -22.06 19.55 4.49
C PRO A 27 -21.98 19.11 5.95
N SER A 28 -22.82 18.15 6.34
CA SER A 28 -22.82 17.59 7.68
C SER A 28 -21.41 17.14 8.06
N ALA A 29 -21.02 17.33 9.33
CA ALA A 29 -19.74 16.84 9.83
C ALA A 29 -19.60 15.34 9.47
N PRO A 30 -18.43 14.87 9.05
CA PRO A 30 -18.23 13.47 8.73
C PRO A 30 -18.51 12.62 9.97
N HIS A 31 -19.24 11.53 9.79
CA HIS A 31 -19.67 10.64 10.86
C HIS A 31 -19.49 9.19 10.44
N ILE A 32 -19.13 8.33 11.39
CA ILE A 32 -19.03 6.88 11.23
C ILE A 32 -20.01 6.23 12.17
N ALA A 33 -20.93 5.41 11.65
CA ALA A 33 -21.78 4.55 12.45
C ALA A 33 -21.01 3.25 12.75
N TRP A 34 -20.50 3.15 13.96
CA TRP A 34 -19.74 2.00 14.39
C TRP A 34 -20.63 0.83 14.79
N ALA A 35 -20.25 -0.38 14.42
CA ALA A 35 -20.86 -1.64 14.82
C ALA A 35 -19.76 -2.70 15.06
N PRO A 36 -20.01 -3.73 15.88
CA PRO A 36 -19.05 -4.83 16.02
C PRO A 36 -18.69 -5.45 14.67
N CYS A 37 -17.40 -5.71 14.44
CA CYS A 37 -16.97 -6.37 13.21
C CYS A 37 -17.48 -7.82 13.17
N PRO A 38 -17.98 -8.31 12.03
CA PRO A 38 -18.54 -9.66 11.95
C PRO A 38 -17.55 -10.79 12.20
N LYS A 39 -16.26 -10.57 11.90
CA LYS A 39 -15.21 -11.61 11.96
C LYS A 39 -14.18 -11.37 13.06
N ASP A 40 -14.02 -10.13 13.54
CA ASP A 40 -12.92 -9.72 14.40
C ASP A 40 -13.46 -9.25 15.75
N ALA A 41 -13.50 -10.15 16.72
CA ALA A 41 -13.97 -9.85 18.07
C ALA A 41 -13.09 -8.76 18.73
N GLY A 42 -13.74 -7.78 19.35
CA GLY A 42 -13.05 -6.65 19.97
C GLY A 42 -12.80 -5.46 19.03
N PHE A 43 -13.12 -5.60 17.75
CA PHE A 43 -13.04 -4.52 16.76
C PHE A 43 -14.42 -3.97 16.42
N LEU A 44 -14.45 -2.69 16.05
CA LEU A 44 -15.62 -2.01 15.51
C LEU A 44 -15.34 -1.66 14.04
N CYS A 45 -16.35 -1.90 13.20
CA CYS A 45 -16.33 -1.62 11.77
C CYS A 45 -17.36 -0.53 11.44
N GLY A 46 -17.08 0.28 10.44
CA GLY A 46 -17.98 1.33 9.98
C GLY A 46 -17.70 1.78 8.56
N THR A 47 -18.46 2.74 8.10
CA THR A 47 -18.27 3.36 6.78
C THR A 47 -18.20 4.87 6.93
N LEU A 48 -17.15 5.47 6.41
CA LEU A 48 -16.99 6.91 6.28
C LEU A 48 -17.34 7.35 4.86
N ARG A 49 -18.31 8.26 4.70
CA ARG A 49 -18.59 8.87 3.40
C ARG A 49 -17.69 10.08 3.16
N VAL A 50 -16.98 10.07 2.02
CA VAL A 50 -16.10 11.16 1.57
C VAL A 50 -16.50 11.63 0.17
N PRO A 51 -16.19 12.88 -0.23
CA PRO A 51 -16.44 13.34 -1.59
C PRO A 51 -15.70 12.49 -2.63
N LEU A 52 -16.33 12.21 -3.75
CA LEU A 52 -15.67 11.57 -4.88
C LEU A 52 -14.55 12.46 -5.43
N ASP A 53 -14.85 13.76 -5.65
CA ASP A 53 -13.84 14.79 -5.99
C ASP A 53 -13.92 15.94 -4.98
N TYR A 54 -12.84 16.21 -4.26
CA TYR A 54 -12.76 17.30 -3.27
C TYR A 54 -12.87 18.69 -3.89
N ARG A 55 -12.65 18.84 -5.20
CA ARG A 55 -12.84 20.11 -5.92
C ARG A 55 -14.30 20.33 -6.29
N ARG A 56 -15.09 19.25 -6.38
CA ARG A 56 -16.51 19.23 -6.73
C ARG A 56 -17.28 18.28 -5.80
N PRO A 57 -17.46 18.66 -4.53
CA PRO A 57 -18.04 17.76 -3.51
C PRO A 57 -19.47 17.32 -3.81
N SER A 58 -20.18 18.06 -4.67
CA SER A 58 -21.55 17.74 -5.14
C SER A 58 -21.62 16.60 -6.14
N ASP A 59 -20.51 16.22 -6.78
CA ASP A 59 -20.50 15.24 -7.87
C ASP A 59 -20.57 13.78 -7.40
N GLY A 60 -20.81 13.59 -6.10
CA GLY A 60 -21.02 12.28 -5.50
C GLY A 60 -20.06 11.98 -4.37
N SER A 61 -20.21 10.79 -3.80
CA SER A 61 -19.40 10.32 -2.68
C SER A 61 -18.97 8.87 -2.84
N VAL A 62 -17.89 8.49 -2.16
CA VAL A 62 -17.45 7.11 -1.97
C VAL A 62 -17.51 6.77 -0.48
N GLY A 63 -17.92 5.53 -0.15
CA GLY A 63 -17.86 4.99 1.20
C GLY A 63 -16.49 4.34 1.41
N LEU A 64 -15.80 4.71 2.47
CA LEU A 64 -14.56 4.07 2.90
C LEU A 64 -14.88 3.13 4.05
N ALA A 65 -14.49 1.87 3.94
CA ALA A 65 -14.56 0.94 5.05
C ALA A 65 -13.50 1.33 6.09
N VAL A 66 -13.90 1.34 7.35
CA VAL A 66 -13.06 1.74 8.48
C VAL A 66 -13.17 0.70 9.57
N ILE A 67 -12.08 0.42 10.25
CA ILE A 67 -12.00 -0.47 11.41
C ILE A 67 -11.29 0.24 12.56
N GLU A 68 -11.75 0.00 13.80
CA GLU A 68 -11.03 0.43 14.99
C GLU A 68 -10.94 -0.68 16.03
N HIS A 69 -9.85 -0.70 16.78
CA HIS A 69 -9.68 -1.42 18.02
C HIS A 69 -9.76 -0.40 19.16
N PRO A 70 -10.94 -0.24 19.79
CA PRO A 70 -11.14 0.77 20.79
C PRO A 70 -10.43 0.40 22.10
N VAL A 71 -9.90 1.41 22.79
CA VAL A 71 -9.24 1.27 24.08
C VAL A 71 -9.95 2.13 25.11
N ALA A 72 -10.32 1.56 26.25
CA ALA A 72 -10.91 2.30 27.35
C ALA A 72 -9.95 3.40 27.83
N HIS A 73 -10.44 4.63 27.95
CA HIS A 73 -9.64 5.80 28.33
C HIS A 73 -8.45 6.07 27.39
N SER A 74 -8.65 5.86 26.10
CA SER A 74 -7.65 6.14 25.06
C SER A 74 -7.09 7.56 25.17
N ARG A 75 -5.77 7.71 25.00
CA ARG A 75 -5.08 9.01 25.01
C ARG A 75 -5.05 9.67 23.63
N GLY A 76 -5.44 8.96 22.59
CA GLY A 76 -5.41 9.42 21.21
C GLY A 76 -5.73 8.30 20.24
N VAL A 77 -5.58 8.62 18.98
CA VAL A 77 -5.85 7.69 17.87
C VAL A 77 -4.59 7.54 17.05
N VAL A 78 -4.16 6.31 16.81
CA VAL A 78 -3.14 6.00 15.82
C VAL A 78 -3.79 5.36 14.59
N ILE A 79 -3.61 6.01 13.43
CA ILE A 79 -4.09 5.48 12.15
C ILE A 79 -2.97 4.64 11.54
N PHE A 80 -3.27 3.38 11.24
CA PHE A 80 -2.39 2.46 10.53
C PHE A 80 -2.73 2.41 9.04
N ASN A 81 -1.70 2.31 8.21
CA ASN A 81 -1.85 1.93 6.82
C ASN A 81 -0.84 0.81 6.51
N PRO A 82 -1.30 -0.37 6.03
CA PRO A 82 -0.45 -1.55 5.81
C PRO A 82 0.50 -1.39 4.63
N GLY A 83 0.11 -0.64 3.61
CA GLY A 83 0.92 -0.44 2.41
C GLY A 83 0.30 -1.03 1.14
N GLY A 84 1.08 -1.74 0.39
CA GLY A 84 0.83 -2.23 -0.95
C GLY A 84 1.49 -1.32 -2.00
N PRO A 85 0.79 -0.32 -2.60
CA PRO A 85 -0.54 0.22 -2.29
C PRO A 85 -1.68 -0.73 -2.63
N GLY A 86 -2.81 -0.54 -1.94
CA GLY A 86 -4.02 -1.29 -2.25
C GLY A 86 -4.37 -2.42 -1.28
N GLU A 87 -3.51 -2.72 -0.30
CA GLU A 87 -3.83 -3.65 0.78
C GLU A 87 -4.96 -3.11 1.66
N SER A 88 -5.85 -4.00 2.09
CA SER A 88 -6.97 -3.63 2.95
C SER A 88 -6.51 -3.37 4.38
N GLY A 89 -6.63 -2.10 4.81
CA GLY A 89 -6.40 -1.73 6.19
C GLY A 89 -7.38 -2.40 7.15
N VAL A 90 -8.59 -2.69 6.69
CA VAL A 90 -9.63 -3.36 7.49
C VAL A 90 -9.26 -4.83 7.74
N LEU A 91 -8.75 -5.54 6.73
CA LEU A 91 -8.33 -6.94 6.89
C LEU A 91 -7.05 -7.08 7.71
N ILE A 92 -6.12 -6.13 7.60
CA ILE A 92 -4.78 -6.27 8.18
C ILE A 92 -4.69 -5.71 9.61
N LEU A 93 -5.53 -4.75 10.01
CA LEU A 93 -5.44 -4.16 11.34
C LEU A 93 -5.48 -5.19 12.49
N PRO A 94 -6.29 -6.26 12.47
CA PRO A 94 -6.28 -7.27 13.54
C PRO A 94 -4.91 -7.95 13.71
N LEU A 95 -4.21 -8.23 12.60
CA LEU A 95 -2.83 -8.74 12.64
C LEU A 95 -1.89 -7.70 13.23
N LEU A 96 -1.90 -6.47 12.73
CA LEU A 96 -1.02 -5.39 13.21
C LEU A 96 -1.23 -5.13 14.70
N ALA A 97 -2.48 -5.13 15.17
CA ALA A 97 -2.82 -4.93 16.58
C ALA A 97 -2.15 -5.98 17.49
N SER A 98 -1.97 -7.20 17.01
CA SER A 98 -1.27 -8.27 17.74
C SER A 98 0.26 -8.09 17.79
N LEU A 99 0.83 -7.32 16.86
CA LEU A 99 2.27 -7.08 16.74
C LEU A 99 2.71 -5.76 17.39
N VAL A 100 1.79 -4.81 17.49
CA VAL A 100 2.06 -3.50 18.10
C VAL A 100 2.44 -3.67 19.58
N PRO A 101 3.49 -2.97 20.07
CA PRO A 101 3.86 -3.04 21.49
C PRO A 101 2.67 -2.73 22.42
N PRO A 102 2.43 -3.52 23.50
CA PRO A 102 1.34 -3.28 24.44
C PRO A 102 1.31 -1.87 25.02
N ALA A 103 2.50 -1.25 25.20
CA ALA A 103 2.59 0.15 25.63
C ALA A 103 1.86 1.14 24.69
N VAL A 104 1.66 0.77 23.42
CA VAL A 104 0.89 1.55 22.42
C VAL A 104 -0.56 1.07 22.40
N SER A 105 -0.81 -0.24 22.19
CA SER A 105 -2.16 -0.79 22.04
C SER A 105 -3.03 -0.66 23.28
N ASP A 106 -2.46 -0.56 24.50
CA ASP A 106 -3.19 -0.35 25.74
C ASP A 106 -3.58 1.12 25.98
N ARG A 107 -3.06 2.06 25.17
CA ARG A 107 -3.20 3.50 25.44
C ARG A 107 -3.74 4.32 24.27
N LEU A 108 -3.64 3.81 23.06
CA LEU A 108 -4.11 4.47 21.85
C LEU A 108 -5.15 3.58 21.17
N THR A 109 -6.25 4.17 20.73
CA THR A 109 -7.19 3.50 19.85
C THR A 109 -6.51 3.27 18.49
N LEU A 110 -6.46 2.02 18.03
CA LEU A 110 -5.88 1.69 16.75
C LEU A 110 -6.97 1.77 15.68
N VAL A 111 -6.70 2.48 14.60
CA VAL A 111 -7.66 2.67 13.50
C VAL A 111 -6.98 2.33 12.19
N SER A 112 -7.72 1.75 11.25
CA SER A 112 -7.30 1.64 9.87
C SER A 112 -8.49 1.83 8.93
N PHE A 113 -8.22 1.94 7.63
CA PHE A 113 -9.26 2.09 6.62
C PHE A 113 -8.78 1.54 5.30
N ASP A 114 -9.72 1.09 4.49
CA ASP A 114 -9.46 0.78 3.10
C ASP A 114 -9.44 2.09 2.30
N GLU A 115 -8.37 2.34 1.57
CA GLU A 115 -8.32 3.49 0.68
C GLU A 115 -9.39 3.36 -0.41
N ARG A 116 -9.78 4.48 -1.00
CA ARG A 116 -10.71 4.46 -2.13
C ARG A 116 -10.16 3.57 -3.26
N GLY A 117 -10.99 2.69 -3.80
CA GLY A 117 -10.58 1.76 -4.84
C GLY A 117 -9.94 0.48 -4.33
N THR A 118 -9.87 0.27 -3.01
CA THR A 118 -9.26 -0.92 -2.39
C THR A 118 -10.24 -1.65 -1.47
N GLY A 119 -9.99 -2.89 -1.15
CA GLY A 119 -10.70 -3.70 -0.16
C GLY A 119 -12.23 -3.55 -0.26
N SER A 120 -12.87 -3.12 0.82
CA SER A 120 -14.31 -2.85 0.88
C SER A 120 -14.69 -1.40 0.53
N SER A 121 -13.73 -0.58 0.08
CA SER A 121 -13.91 0.82 -0.31
C SER A 121 -14.08 1.00 -1.82
N ARG A 122 -15.01 0.25 -2.42
CA ARG A 122 -15.31 0.25 -3.86
C ARG A 122 -14.09 -0.18 -4.70
N PRO A 123 -13.64 -1.44 -4.57
CA PRO A 123 -12.41 -1.94 -5.16
C PRO A 123 -12.39 -1.82 -6.68
N LEU A 124 -11.20 -1.57 -7.24
CA LEU A 124 -10.93 -1.61 -8.67
C LEU A 124 -10.65 -3.06 -9.08
N LEU A 125 -11.65 -3.72 -9.66
CA LEU A 125 -11.58 -5.12 -10.12
C LEU A 125 -11.15 -5.21 -11.59
N CYS A 126 -9.97 -4.66 -11.88
CA CYS A 126 -9.45 -4.52 -13.24
C CYS A 126 -8.05 -5.09 -13.38
N GLY A 127 -7.63 -5.31 -14.62
CA GLY A 127 -6.29 -5.80 -14.93
C GLY A 127 -6.23 -7.32 -15.17
N PRO A 128 -5.02 -7.89 -15.24
CA PRO A 128 -4.82 -9.33 -15.35
C PRO A 128 -5.23 -10.05 -14.05
N SER A 129 -5.46 -11.35 -14.15
CA SER A 129 -5.64 -12.17 -12.95
C SER A 129 -4.37 -12.16 -12.10
N PRO A 130 -4.46 -12.36 -10.75
CA PRO A 130 -3.29 -12.45 -9.89
C PRO A 130 -2.25 -13.46 -10.39
N ALA A 131 -2.70 -14.63 -10.84
CA ALA A 131 -1.80 -15.62 -11.42
C ALA A 131 -1.05 -15.13 -12.67
N ALA A 132 -1.74 -14.40 -13.56
CA ALA A 132 -1.09 -13.83 -14.75
C ALA A 132 -0.13 -12.67 -14.40
N ALA A 133 -0.46 -11.89 -13.38
CA ALA A 133 0.41 -10.81 -12.89
C ALA A 133 1.70 -11.40 -12.30
N GLY A 134 1.59 -12.33 -11.34
CA GLY A 134 2.73 -12.97 -10.70
C GLY A 134 3.62 -13.78 -11.65
N SER A 135 3.05 -14.34 -12.74
CA SER A 135 3.84 -15.02 -13.79
C SER A 135 4.56 -14.08 -14.75
N ALA A 136 4.34 -12.77 -14.67
CA ALA A 136 4.87 -11.82 -15.64
C ALA A 136 6.33 -11.48 -15.36
N VAL A 137 7.20 -11.79 -16.32
CA VAL A 137 8.65 -11.49 -16.22
C VAL A 137 8.94 -10.16 -16.88
N ALA A 138 9.37 -9.17 -16.11
CA ALA A 138 9.70 -7.86 -16.64
C ALA A 138 10.74 -7.94 -17.75
N GLY A 139 10.53 -7.16 -18.81
CA GLY A 139 11.40 -7.15 -19.97
C GLY A 139 11.06 -8.16 -21.07
N THR A 140 10.02 -8.99 -20.86
CA THR A 140 9.53 -9.94 -21.87
C THR A 140 8.31 -9.38 -22.65
N THR A 141 8.11 -9.87 -23.86
CA THR A 141 6.90 -9.56 -24.65
C THR A 141 5.64 -10.13 -23.99
N ALA A 142 5.76 -11.23 -23.24
CA ALA A 142 4.65 -11.82 -22.49
C ALA A 142 4.15 -10.86 -21.41
N ALA A 143 5.04 -10.33 -20.59
CA ALA A 143 4.70 -9.34 -19.56
C ALA A 143 4.06 -8.08 -20.17
N THR A 144 4.60 -7.54 -21.25
CA THR A 144 4.02 -6.40 -21.96
C THR A 144 2.58 -6.70 -22.42
N ARG A 145 2.28 -7.93 -22.84
CA ARG A 145 0.92 -8.33 -23.23
C ARG A 145 0.00 -8.46 -22.01
N VAL A 146 0.46 -9.06 -20.93
CA VAL A 146 -0.30 -9.23 -19.66
C VAL A 146 -0.82 -7.89 -19.16
N PHE A 147 0.04 -6.88 -19.13
CA PHE A 147 -0.32 -5.55 -18.62
C PHE A 147 -0.84 -4.59 -19.70
N SER A 148 -0.92 -5.04 -20.97
CA SER A 148 -1.42 -4.18 -22.04
C SER A 148 -2.88 -3.85 -21.85
N GLY A 149 -3.20 -2.54 -21.86
CA GLY A 149 -4.58 -2.07 -21.69
C GLY A 149 -5.07 -2.02 -20.23
N LEU A 150 -4.21 -2.24 -19.24
CA LEU A 150 -4.54 -2.11 -17.81
C LEU A 150 -5.18 -0.74 -17.51
N ASP A 151 -4.57 0.37 -17.93
CA ASP A 151 -5.15 1.72 -17.80
C ASP A 151 -6.58 1.80 -18.33
N ARG A 152 -6.83 1.24 -19.53
CA ARG A 152 -8.16 1.23 -20.14
C ARG A 152 -9.14 0.36 -19.36
N SER A 153 -8.72 -0.81 -18.92
CA SER A 153 -9.52 -1.72 -18.13
C SER A 153 -10.00 -1.05 -16.85
N CYS A 154 -9.07 -0.49 -16.07
CA CYS A 154 -9.39 0.17 -14.80
C CYS A 154 -10.24 1.43 -14.98
N ARG A 155 -9.96 2.21 -16.02
CA ARG A 155 -10.79 3.38 -16.37
C ARG A 155 -12.21 3.00 -16.77
N THR A 156 -12.39 1.87 -17.45
CA THR A 156 -13.72 1.39 -17.88
C THR A 156 -14.50 0.76 -16.73
N ASP A 157 -13.81 0.08 -15.82
CA ASP A 157 -14.40 -0.54 -14.63
C ASP A 157 -15.06 0.51 -13.71
N GLN A 158 -14.33 1.56 -13.37
CA GLN A 158 -14.78 2.60 -12.43
C GLN A 158 -14.48 4.00 -12.97
N PRO A 159 -15.13 4.49 -14.06
CA PRO A 159 -14.71 5.71 -14.76
C PRO A 159 -14.74 6.98 -13.91
N SER A 160 -15.65 7.08 -12.94
CA SER A 160 -15.73 8.23 -12.05
C SER A 160 -14.74 8.14 -10.86
N LEU A 161 -14.42 6.93 -10.39
CA LEU A 161 -13.53 6.69 -9.26
C LEU A 161 -12.05 6.70 -9.69
N PHE A 162 -11.74 6.04 -10.80
CA PHE A 162 -10.38 5.83 -11.30
C PHE A 162 -9.47 7.08 -11.27
N PRO A 163 -9.90 8.28 -11.74
CA PRO A 163 -9.05 9.47 -11.70
C PRO A 163 -8.79 10.01 -10.29
N THR A 164 -9.53 9.53 -9.30
CA THR A 164 -9.43 10.00 -7.90
C THR A 164 -8.67 9.03 -7.00
N VAL A 165 -8.27 7.86 -7.51
CA VAL A 165 -7.48 6.85 -6.79
C VAL A 165 -6.01 7.25 -6.86
N THR A 166 -5.58 8.04 -5.88
CA THR A 166 -4.24 8.63 -5.77
C THR A 166 -3.87 8.84 -4.31
N THR A 167 -2.58 8.79 -3.97
CA THR A 167 -2.09 9.05 -2.62
C THR A 167 -2.50 10.44 -2.10
N THR A 168 -2.50 11.46 -2.96
CA THR A 168 -2.91 12.82 -2.57
C THR A 168 -4.39 12.88 -2.13
N ILE A 169 -5.26 12.13 -2.78
CA ILE A 169 -6.68 12.07 -2.43
C ILE A 169 -6.90 11.18 -1.22
N SER A 170 -6.22 10.03 -1.11
CA SER A 170 -6.23 9.17 0.10
C SER A 170 -5.76 9.94 1.35
N ALA A 171 -4.78 10.83 1.23
CA ALA A 171 -4.37 11.69 2.34
C ALA A 171 -5.47 12.70 2.75
N ARG A 172 -6.30 13.19 1.81
CA ARG A 172 -7.48 14.02 2.13
C ARG A 172 -8.58 13.20 2.76
N ASP A 173 -8.77 11.95 2.34
CA ASP A 173 -9.70 11.00 2.96
C ASP A 173 -9.29 10.73 4.41
N MET A 174 -8.00 10.55 4.67
CA MET A 174 -7.49 10.37 6.03
C MET A 174 -7.74 11.61 6.92
N ASP A 175 -7.69 12.84 6.37
CA ASP A 175 -8.09 14.03 7.14
C ASP A 175 -9.59 14.06 7.42
N ARG A 176 -10.45 13.55 6.52
CA ARG A 176 -11.89 13.36 6.80
C ARG A 176 -12.10 12.29 7.86
N LEU A 177 -11.31 11.21 7.85
CA LEU A 177 -11.33 10.21 8.92
C LEU A 177 -10.97 10.83 10.27
N ARG A 178 -9.88 11.61 10.34
CA ARG A 178 -9.52 12.37 11.56
C ARG A 178 -10.68 13.21 12.09
N GLN A 179 -11.38 13.94 11.19
CA GLN A 179 -12.54 14.76 11.57
C GLN A 179 -13.70 13.90 12.09
N ALA A 180 -13.98 12.75 11.44
CA ALA A 180 -15.04 11.83 11.87
C ALA A 180 -14.75 11.18 13.23
N LEU A 181 -13.48 10.95 13.54
CA LEU A 181 -13.00 10.47 14.83
C LEU A 181 -13.02 11.56 15.92
N GLY A 182 -13.31 12.82 15.57
CA GLY A 182 -13.43 13.93 16.52
C GLY A 182 -12.09 14.40 17.10
N VAL A 183 -10.93 14.04 16.49
CA VAL A 183 -9.61 14.38 17.02
C VAL A 183 -8.95 15.54 16.28
N GLY A 184 -8.29 16.41 17.02
CA GLY A 184 -7.56 17.57 16.44
C GLY A 184 -6.32 17.16 15.68
N ARG A 185 -5.61 16.13 16.14
CA ARG A 185 -4.41 15.55 15.54
C ARG A 185 -4.44 14.04 15.65
N ILE A 186 -3.76 13.36 14.71
CA ILE A 186 -3.59 11.91 14.71
C ILE A 186 -2.14 11.54 15.00
N ASP A 187 -1.96 10.41 15.65
CA ASP A 187 -0.76 9.60 15.53
C ASP A 187 -0.90 8.73 14.28
N TYR A 188 0.21 8.44 13.61
CA TYR A 188 0.20 7.68 12.37
C TYR A 188 1.30 6.63 12.35
N TYR A 189 0.97 5.46 11.84
CA TYR A 189 1.92 4.38 11.59
C TYR A 189 1.73 3.86 10.16
N GLY A 190 2.64 4.18 9.27
CA GLY A 190 2.63 3.66 7.90
C GLY A 190 3.70 2.59 7.71
N LEU A 191 3.29 1.48 7.10
CA LEU A 191 4.19 0.43 6.65
C LEU A 191 4.35 0.55 5.13
N SER A 192 5.57 0.34 4.60
CA SER A 192 5.78 0.27 3.16
C SER A 192 5.24 1.50 2.40
N TYR A 193 4.40 1.33 1.39
CA TYR A 193 3.69 2.43 0.73
C TYR A 193 2.94 3.34 1.73
N GLY A 194 2.46 2.82 2.86
CA GLY A 194 1.87 3.65 3.92
C GLY A 194 2.78 4.77 4.40
N THR A 195 4.10 4.64 4.24
CA THR A 195 5.06 5.69 4.54
C THR A 195 5.00 6.86 3.55
N ALA A 196 4.71 6.57 2.27
CA ALA A 196 4.44 7.60 1.25
C ALA A 196 3.13 8.32 1.55
N LEU A 197 2.04 7.59 1.85
CA LEU A 197 0.76 8.17 2.25
C LEU A 197 0.90 9.08 3.48
N GLY A 198 1.58 8.60 4.54
CA GLY A 198 1.86 9.39 5.74
C GLY A 198 2.67 10.64 5.45
N SER A 199 3.71 10.53 4.62
CA SER A 199 4.55 11.67 4.22
C SER A 199 3.76 12.72 3.44
N VAL A 200 2.88 12.29 2.53
CA VAL A 200 1.98 13.18 1.78
C VAL A 200 0.96 13.84 2.72
N TYR A 201 0.37 13.08 3.64
CA TYR A 201 -0.53 13.64 4.66
C TYR A 201 0.17 14.72 5.51
N ARG A 202 1.36 14.42 6.00
CA ARG A 202 2.18 15.38 6.76
C ARG A 202 2.53 16.64 5.94
N GLN A 203 2.72 16.50 4.64
CA GLN A 203 2.98 17.62 3.76
C GLN A 203 1.74 18.52 3.56
N LEU A 204 0.56 17.90 3.42
CA LEU A 204 -0.71 18.60 3.20
C LEU A 204 -1.29 19.18 4.50
N PHE A 205 -1.16 18.46 5.62
CA PHE A 205 -1.81 18.77 6.90
C PHE A 205 -0.82 18.78 8.08
N PRO A 206 0.23 19.61 8.05
CA PRO A 206 1.29 19.55 9.06
C PRO A 206 0.83 19.87 10.49
N SER A 207 -0.28 20.59 10.66
CA SER A 207 -0.88 20.90 11.96
C SER A 207 -1.78 19.79 12.51
N HIS A 208 -2.12 18.78 11.71
CA HIS A 208 -3.01 17.68 12.10
C HIS A 208 -2.25 16.41 12.52
N VAL A 209 -0.92 16.45 12.52
CA VAL A 209 -0.06 15.34 12.97
C VAL A 209 0.34 15.56 14.43
N ALA A 210 0.15 14.54 15.26
CA ALA A 210 0.67 14.47 16.63
C ALA A 210 2.04 13.76 16.66
N SER A 211 2.12 12.57 16.08
CA SER A 211 3.36 11.83 15.84
C SER A 211 3.24 11.00 14.56
N MET A 212 4.37 10.53 14.02
CA MET A 212 4.37 9.77 12.76
C MET A 212 5.53 8.78 12.71
N VAL A 213 5.20 7.49 12.59
CA VAL A 213 6.15 6.40 12.36
C VAL A 213 6.04 5.95 10.91
N LEU A 214 7.17 5.84 10.24
CA LEU A 214 7.31 5.45 8.84
C LEU A 214 8.25 4.25 8.75
N ASP A 215 7.69 3.04 8.66
CA ASP A 215 8.38 1.76 8.76
C ASP A 215 8.48 1.08 7.39
N GLY A 216 9.70 0.79 6.92
CA GLY A 216 9.94 0.35 5.55
C GLY A 216 9.70 1.49 4.55
N ALA A 217 10.54 2.50 4.59
CA ALA A 217 10.28 3.82 4.04
C ALA A 217 10.38 3.92 2.51
N VAL A 218 9.31 4.43 1.88
CA VAL A 218 9.25 4.85 0.47
C VAL A 218 9.42 6.36 0.39
N ASP A 219 10.36 6.85 -0.41
CA ASP A 219 10.48 8.28 -0.70
C ASP A 219 9.74 8.64 -2.00
N ALA A 220 8.53 9.16 -1.85
CA ALA A 220 7.68 9.54 -2.96
C ALA A 220 8.21 10.69 -3.84
N ASN A 221 9.36 11.29 -3.52
CA ASN A 221 10.07 12.20 -4.42
C ASN A 221 10.93 11.47 -5.46
N LEU A 222 11.18 10.17 -5.27
CA LEU A 222 11.93 9.36 -6.24
C LEU A 222 11.04 8.94 -7.41
N SER A 223 11.67 8.65 -8.53
CA SER A 223 10.97 8.05 -9.67
C SER A 223 10.92 6.53 -9.51
N LEU A 224 9.88 5.88 -10.04
CA LEU A 224 9.76 4.43 -10.07
C LEU A 224 11.01 3.73 -10.66
N THR A 225 11.66 4.37 -11.64
CA THR A 225 12.94 3.88 -12.21
C THR A 225 14.07 3.94 -11.20
N THR A 226 14.10 4.95 -10.33
CA THR A 226 15.10 5.07 -9.27
C THR A 226 14.85 4.03 -8.19
N ASP A 227 13.60 3.83 -7.81
CA ASP A 227 13.21 2.81 -6.82
C ASP A 227 13.60 1.42 -7.29
N ALA A 228 13.31 1.03 -8.54
CA ALA A 228 13.75 -0.25 -9.11
C ALA A 228 15.29 -0.42 -9.09
N ARG A 229 16.05 0.66 -9.29
CA ARG A 229 17.53 0.62 -9.22
C ARG A 229 18.06 0.47 -7.79
N LEU A 230 17.37 0.98 -6.80
CA LEU A 230 17.70 0.81 -5.38
C LEU A 230 17.31 -0.57 -4.89
N GLU A 231 16.18 -1.08 -5.35
CA GLU A 231 15.60 -2.35 -4.93
C GLU A 231 16.37 -3.57 -5.50
N ALA A 232 16.80 -3.52 -6.75
CA ALA A 232 17.49 -4.63 -7.38
C ALA A 232 18.69 -5.21 -6.59
N PRO A 233 19.64 -4.40 -6.08
CA PRO A 233 20.72 -4.92 -5.22
C PRO A 233 20.24 -5.39 -3.85
N ALA A 234 19.12 -4.86 -3.34
CA ALA A 234 18.55 -5.26 -2.05
C ALA A 234 17.95 -6.67 -2.14
N ILE A 235 17.15 -6.95 -3.16
CA ILE A 235 16.62 -8.31 -3.44
C ILE A 235 17.78 -9.30 -3.65
N GLU A 236 18.76 -8.94 -4.49
CA GLU A 236 19.93 -9.80 -4.75
C GLU A 236 20.66 -10.17 -3.47
N THR A 237 20.89 -9.17 -2.58
CA THR A 237 21.59 -9.37 -1.31
C THR A 237 20.76 -10.22 -0.34
N ALA A 238 19.48 -9.90 -0.16
CA ALA A 238 18.60 -10.62 0.74
C ALA A 238 18.43 -12.09 0.30
N LEU A 239 18.20 -12.33 -1.00
CA LEU A 239 18.02 -13.69 -1.51
C LEU A 239 19.33 -14.51 -1.41
N THR A 240 20.46 -13.92 -1.72
CA THR A 240 21.77 -14.59 -1.56
C THR A 240 22.02 -14.98 -0.11
N HIS A 241 21.67 -14.09 0.83
CA HIS A 241 21.81 -14.36 2.26
C HIS A 241 20.91 -15.51 2.71
N GLU A 242 19.60 -15.47 2.38
CA GLU A 242 18.64 -16.49 2.79
C GLU A 242 18.96 -17.88 2.20
N LEU A 243 19.37 -17.93 0.93
CA LEU A 243 19.82 -19.17 0.31
C LEU A 243 21.11 -19.70 0.97
N GLY A 244 22.03 -18.80 1.35
CA GLY A 244 23.22 -19.16 2.12
C GLY A 244 22.92 -19.69 3.52
N ALA A 245 21.94 -19.10 4.20
CA ALA A 245 21.46 -19.56 5.51
C ALA A 245 20.86 -20.98 5.42
N CYS A 246 20.09 -21.26 4.34
CA CYS A 246 19.61 -22.61 4.07
C CYS A 246 20.78 -23.61 3.94
N ALA A 247 21.82 -23.27 3.19
CA ALA A 247 23.00 -24.14 3.03
C ALA A 247 23.70 -24.49 4.35
N ALA A 248 23.66 -23.58 5.31
CA ALA A 248 24.25 -23.81 6.65
C ALA A 248 23.36 -24.69 7.55
N THR A 249 22.14 -25.00 7.13
CA THR A 249 21.19 -25.79 7.92
C THR A 249 21.19 -27.25 7.49
N SER A 250 21.29 -28.18 8.47
CA SER A 250 21.12 -29.61 8.17
C SER A 250 19.69 -29.86 7.66
N GLY A 251 19.57 -30.45 6.45
CA GLY A 251 18.27 -30.75 5.84
C GLY A 251 17.72 -29.61 4.94
N CYS A 252 18.56 -28.65 4.51
CA CYS A 252 18.16 -27.71 3.46
C CYS A 252 17.63 -28.46 2.24
N PRO A 253 16.37 -28.25 1.81
CA PRO A 253 15.76 -28.99 0.71
C PRO A 253 16.36 -28.66 -0.66
N LEU A 254 17.21 -27.64 -0.74
CA LEU A 254 17.85 -27.16 -1.96
C LEU A 254 19.26 -27.73 -2.16
N GLY A 255 19.76 -28.58 -1.25
CA GLY A 255 21.06 -29.20 -1.31
C GLY A 255 22.22 -28.31 -0.83
N ALA A 256 23.43 -28.64 -1.27
CA ALA A 256 24.67 -28.01 -0.78
C ALA A 256 24.93 -26.61 -1.36
N ASP A 257 24.36 -26.30 -2.55
CA ASP A 257 24.50 -24.99 -3.20
C ASP A 257 23.12 -24.44 -3.60
N PRO A 258 22.37 -23.85 -2.64
CA PRO A 258 21.04 -23.31 -2.90
C PRO A 258 21.02 -22.16 -3.91
N VAL A 259 22.11 -21.40 -4.05
CA VAL A 259 22.21 -20.31 -5.05
C VAL A 259 22.28 -20.88 -6.45
N ALA A 260 23.12 -21.91 -6.66
CA ALA A 260 23.18 -22.63 -7.94
C ALA A 260 21.82 -23.32 -8.24
N PHE A 261 21.22 -23.97 -7.24
CA PHE A 261 19.89 -24.56 -7.36
C PHE A 261 18.85 -23.54 -7.84
N TYR A 262 18.78 -22.38 -7.20
CA TYR A 262 17.83 -21.30 -7.56
C TYR A 262 18.05 -20.85 -9.01
N ARG A 263 19.30 -20.59 -9.40
CA ARG A 263 19.63 -20.19 -10.78
C ARG A 263 19.28 -21.25 -11.82
N ASP A 264 19.44 -22.54 -11.48
CA ASP A 264 19.04 -23.63 -12.35
C ASP A 264 17.53 -23.70 -12.51
N LEU A 265 16.80 -23.55 -11.42
CA LEU A 265 15.34 -23.50 -11.43
C LEU A 265 14.84 -22.30 -12.25
N GLN A 266 15.41 -21.12 -12.06
CA GLN A 266 15.10 -19.90 -12.82
C GLN A 266 15.30 -20.14 -14.34
N ARG A 267 16.46 -20.68 -14.75
CA ARG A 267 16.73 -21.01 -16.16
C ARG A 267 15.77 -22.06 -16.73
N ARG A 268 15.37 -23.03 -15.93
CA ARG A 268 14.39 -24.07 -16.34
C ARG A 268 13.02 -23.46 -16.56
N LEU A 269 12.53 -22.67 -15.62
CA LEU A 269 11.21 -22.03 -15.69
C LEU A 269 11.13 -21.04 -16.86
N ALA A 270 12.23 -20.32 -17.14
CA ALA A 270 12.33 -19.44 -18.30
C ALA A 270 12.19 -20.18 -19.66
N ARG A 271 12.64 -21.44 -19.74
CA ARG A 271 12.58 -22.26 -20.96
C ARG A 271 11.32 -23.12 -21.04
N THR A 272 10.90 -23.66 -19.92
CA THR A 272 9.83 -24.65 -19.82
C THR A 272 8.99 -24.32 -18.59
N PRO A 273 7.98 -23.44 -18.74
CA PRO A 273 7.03 -23.17 -17.67
C PRO A 273 6.33 -24.44 -17.19
N LEU A 274 5.98 -24.51 -15.91
CA LEU A 274 5.35 -25.67 -15.29
C LEU A 274 3.84 -25.53 -15.24
N PRO A 275 3.09 -26.65 -15.27
CA PRO A 275 1.69 -26.62 -14.89
C PRO A 275 1.54 -26.33 -13.40
N ALA A 276 0.41 -25.72 -13.02
CA ALA A 276 0.00 -25.52 -11.62
C ALA A 276 -1.27 -26.36 -11.31
N PRO A 277 -1.20 -27.67 -11.25
CA PRO A 277 -2.35 -28.50 -11.04
C PRO A 277 -2.97 -28.22 -9.67
N GLY A 278 -4.31 -28.10 -9.63
CA GLY A 278 -5.03 -27.80 -8.38
C GLY A 278 -5.13 -26.35 -7.98
N SER A 279 -4.46 -25.42 -8.68
CA SER A 279 -4.59 -23.97 -8.43
C SER A 279 -5.91 -23.37 -8.93
N GLY A 280 -6.63 -24.10 -9.78
CA GLY A 280 -7.87 -23.61 -10.41
C GLY A 280 -7.64 -22.64 -11.59
N ASP A 281 -6.38 -22.29 -11.90
CA ASP A 281 -6.02 -21.46 -13.04
C ASP A 281 -5.27 -22.25 -14.13
N THR A 282 -5.25 -21.72 -15.34
CA THR A 282 -4.58 -22.32 -16.50
C THR A 282 -3.26 -21.63 -16.84
N VAL A 283 -2.86 -20.64 -16.04
CA VAL A 283 -1.64 -19.86 -16.27
C VAL A 283 -0.43 -20.68 -15.86
N PRO A 284 0.54 -20.92 -16.78
CA PRO A 284 1.75 -21.67 -16.43
C PRO A 284 2.59 -20.94 -15.37
N VAL A 285 3.23 -21.70 -14.49
CA VAL A 285 4.21 -21.21 -13.53
C VAL A 285 5.53 -20.90 -14.26
N THR A 286 6.00 -19.69 -14.16
CA THR A 286 7.18 -19.17 -14.85
C THR A 286 8.28 -18.75 -13.87
N GLU A 287 9.38 -18.22 -14.37
CA GLU A 287 10.38 -17.56 -13.55
C GLU A 287 9.84 -16.29 -12.84
N GLY A 288 8.73 -15.70 -13.33
CA GLY A 288 8.02 -14.61 -12.64
C GLY A 288 7.47 -15.08 -11.32
N ASP A 289 6.78 -16.24 -11.28
CA ASP A 289 6.29 -16.82 -10.01
C ASP A 289 7.43 -17.11 -9.03
N LEU A 290 8.57 -17.57 -9.54
CA LEU A 290 9.75 -17.80 -8.71
C LEU A 290 10.22 -16.49 -8.07
N ALA A 291 10.29 -15.42 -8.85
CA ALA A 291 10.74 -14.11 -8.39
C ALA A 291 9.73 -13.47 -7.41
N THR A 292 8.46 -13.47 -7.74
CA THR A 292 7.35 -12.96 -6.90
C THR A 292 7.26 -13.73 -5.57
N ALA A 293 7.32 -15.07 -5.61
CA ALA A 293 7.34 -15.90 -4.40
C ALA A 293 8.58 -15.62 -3.54
N SER A 294 9.74 -15.37 -4.17
CA SER A 294 10.96 -15.01 -3.46
C SER A 294 10.83 -13.65 -2.78
N LEU A 295 10.26 -12.66 -3.45
CA LEU A 295 10.05 -11.33 -2.89
C LEU A 295 9.12 -11.39 -1.68
N LEU A 296 8.02 -12.14 -1.75
CA LEU A 296 7.12 -12.35 -0.60
C LEU A 296 7.85 -13.01 0.56
N TYR A 297 8.59 -14.11 0.29
CA TYR A 297 9.37 -14.80 1.33
C TYR A 297 10.38 -13.87 2.00
N LEU A 298 11.14 -13.12 1.21
CA LEU A 298 12.12 -12.17 1.73
C LEU A 298 11.47 -11.04 2.53
N SER A 299 10.24 -10.67 2.18
CA SER A 299 9.49 -9.62 2.88
C SER A 299 9.00 -10.07 4.24
N VAL A 300 8.43 -11.27 4.33
CA VAL A 300 7.79 -11.80 5.54
C VAL A 300 8.08 -13.30 5.72
N PRO A 301 9.35 -13.68 5.96
CA PRO A 301 9.75 -15.09 6.01
C PRO A 301 8.97 -15.91 7.05
N GLY A 302 8.60 -15.30 8.17
CA GLY A 302 7.79 -15.94 9.21
C GLY A 302 6.37 -16.31 8.77
N LEU A 303 5.82 -15.63 7.76
CA LEU A 303 4.49 -15.90 7.21
C LEU A 303 4.51 -16.83 5.99
N THR A 304 5.70 -17.19 5.48
CA THR A 304 5.87 -18.00 4.27
C THR A 304 6.75 -19.25 4.49
N PRO A 305 6.50 -20.07 5.52
CA PRO A 305 7.35 -21.23 5.85
C PRO A 305 7.41 -22.29 4.75
N GLY A 306 6.45 -22.27 3.82
CA GLY A 306 6.38 -23.19 2.69
C GLY A 306 7.27 -22.85 1.49
N TYR A 307 8.00 -21.74 1.50
CA TYR A 307 8.75 -21.27 0.33
C TYR A 307 9.88 -22.23 -0.11
N LEU A 308 10.79 -22.60 0.78
CA LEU A 308 11.89 -23.53 0.43
C LEU A 308 11.40 -24.90 -0.07
N PRO A 309 10.41 -25.54 0.58
CA PRO A 309 9.75 -26.74 0.03
C PRO A 309 9.10 -26.50 -1.35
N ALA A 310 8.52 -25.33 -1.60
CA ALA A 310 7.91 -24.98 -2.88
C ALA A 310 8.96 -24.89 -4.02
N LEU A 311 10.15 -24.38 -3.73
CA LEU A 311 11.27 -24.40 -4.68
C LEU A 311 11.68 -25.83 -5.06
N ALA A 312 11.79 -26.71 -4.05
CA ALA A 312 12.14 -28.12 -4.28
C ALA A 312 11.04 -28.83 -5.09
N ALA A 313 9.75 -28.58 -4.80
CA ALA A 313 8.63 -29.14 -5.56
C ALA A 313 8.63 -28.66 -7.03
N ALA A 314 8.88 -27.38 -7.27
CA ALA A 314 9.01 -26.82 -8.62
C ALA A 314 10.18 -27.44 -9.38
N ALA A 315 11.31 -27.67 -8.73
CA ALA A 315 12.44 -28.37 -9.31
C ALA A 315 12.11 -29.83 -9.66
N ALA A 316 11.21 -30.47 -8.92
CA ALA A 316 10.69 -31.81 -9.22
C ALA A 316 9.56 -31.81 -10.28
N GLY A 317 9.16 -30.65 -10.84
CA GLY A 317 8.14 -30.53 -11.89
C GLY A 317 6.74 -30.17 -11.40
N ASN A 318 6.53 -29.96 -10.09
CA ASN A 318 5.26 -29.53 -9.52
C ASN A 318 5.30 -28.02 -9.20
N GLY A 319 4.65 -27.21 -10.03
CA GLY A 319 4.61 -25.75 -9.86
C GLY A 319 3.54 -25.26 -8.86
N ALA A 320 2.58 -26.08 -8.44
CA ALA A 320 1.46 -25.62 -7.62
C ALA A 320 1.86 -24.97 -6.28
N PRO A 321 2.79 -25.54 -5.47
CA PRO A 321 3.19 -24.87 -4.24
C PRO A 321 3.86 -23.50 -4.47
N LEU A 322 4.65 -23.37 -5.54
CA LEU A 322 5.30 -22.11 -5.89
C LEU A 322 4.26 -21.03 -6.30
N ARG A 323 3.26 -21.43 -7.09
CA ARG A 323 2.10 -20.58 -7.42
C ARG A 323 1.39 -20.09 -6.16
N THR A 324 1.13 -20.98 -5.21
CA THR A 324 0.45 -20.63 -3.96
C THR A 324 1.21 -19.54 -3.19
N VAL A 325 2.54 -19.64 -3.10
CA VAL A 325 3.36 -18.59 -2.46
C VAL A 325 3.33 -17.30 -3.26
N ALA A 326 3.51 -17.36 -4.59
CA ALA A 326 3.51 -16.18 -5.45
C ALA A 326 2.17 -15.40 -5.38
N LEU A 327 1.04 -16.10 -5.33
CA LEU A 327 -0.27 -15.47 -5.21
C LEU A 327 -0.41 -14.59 -3.95
N GLY A 328 0.30 -14.90 -2.87
CA GLY A 328 0.27 -14.11 -1.65
C GLY A 328 0.80 -12.67 -1.81
N LEU A 329 1.53 -12.34 -2.87
CA LEU A 329 1.94 -10.97 -3.19
C LEU A 329 0.90 -10.24 -4.09
N GLU A 330 0.08 -11.00 -4.80
CA GLU A 330 -0.87 -10.49 -5.79
C GLU A 330 -2.30 -10.42 -5.27
N THR A 331 -2.54 -10.96 -4.05
CA THR A 331 -3.87 -11.00 -3.41
C THR A 331 -3.80 -10.55 -1.96
N ASP A 332 -4.89 -9.94 -1.50
CA ASP A 332 -5.09 -9.63 -0.08
C ASP A 332 -5.40 -10.91 0.73
N LEU A 333 -5.47 -10.80 2.06
CA LEU A 333 -5.71 -11.91 2.98
C LEU A 333 -7.02 -12.69 2.71
N ASP A 334 -8.01 -12.06 2.07
CA ASP A 334 -9.27 -12.70 1.67
C ASP A 334 -9.24 -13.29 0.25
N GLY A 335 -8.08 -13.21 -0.43
CA GLY A 335 -7.90 -13.66 -1.81
C GLY A 335 -8.35 -12.68 -2.89
N SER A 336 -8.80 -11.48 -2.53
CA SER A 336 -9.13 -10.44 -3.51
C SER A 336 -7.87 -9.93 -4.23
N SER A 337 -8.02 -9.54 -5.51
CA SER A 337 -6.89 -9.08 -6.32
C SER A 337 -6.37 -7.71 -5.89
N LEU A 338 -5.08 -7.60 -5.68
CA LEU A 338 -4.37 -6.33 -5.47
C LEU A 338 -3.97 -5.63 -6.78
N VAL A 339 -4.01 -6.31 -7.92
CA VAL A 339 -3.46 -5.83 -9.20
C VAL A 339 -4.08 -4.50 -9.64
N GLY A 340 -5.40 -4.37 -9.61
CA GLY A 340 -6.09 -3.14 -10.01
C GLY A 340 -5.76 -1.94 -9.12
N PRO A 341 -5.96 -2.03 -7.79
CA PRO A 341 -5.62 -0.97 -6.84
C PRO A 341 -4.14 -0.59 -6.88
N LEU A 342 -3.24 -1.57 -6.78
CA LEU A 342 -1.79 -1.39 -6.77
C LEU A 342 -1.34 -0.51 -7.94
N TRP A 343 -1.66 -0.95 -9.17
CA TRP A 343 -1.17 -0.25 -10.36
C TRP A 343 -1.91 1.06 -10.61
N THR A 344 -3.18 1.17 -10.20
CA THR A 344 -3.88 2.45 -10.34
C THR A 344 -3.28 3.52 -9.44
N ILE A 345 -3.00 3.23 -8.17
CA ILE A 345 -2.36 4.19 -7.26
C ILE A 345 -0.96 4.49 -7.76
N THR A 346 -0.13 3.46 -7.97
CA THR A 346 1.27 3.61 -8.39
C THR A 346 1.41 4.45 -9.66
N CYS A 347 0.61 4.12 -10.70
CA CYS A 347 0.76 4.81 -11.98
C CYS A 347 0.04 6.16 -12.01
N ASN A 348 -1.04 6.38 -11.26
CA ASN A 348 -1.66 7.70 -11.14
C ASN A 348 -0.78 8.70 -10.38
N ASP A 349 0.02 8.24 -9.44
CA ASP A 349 0.93 9.08 -8.65
C ASP A 349 2.24 9.39 -9.36
N ALA A 350 2.66 8.53 -10.28
CA ALA A 350 3.93 8.69 -10.98
C ALA A 350 3.92 9.93 -11.89
N VAL A 351 4.94 10.77 -11.76
CA VAL A 351 5.12 11.99 -12.56
C VAL A 351 5.45 11.66 -14.03
N ALA A 352 6.12 10.54 -14.26
CA ALA A 352 6.52 10.08 -15.59
C ALA A 352 6.43 8.56 -15.67
N HIS A 353 5.94 8.08 -16.81
CA HIS A 353 5.87 6.66 -17.11
C HIS A 353 6.87 6.35 -18.21
N PRO A 354 7.90 5.51 -17.96
CA PRO A 354 8.73 5.01 -19.03
C PRO A 354 7.87 4.18 -19.99
N ASP A 355 8.17 4.23 -21.26
CA ASP A 355 7.51 3.35 -22.25
C ASP A 355 7.91 1.89 -22.05
N GLY A 356 7.20 0.98 -22.73
CA GLY A 356 7.48 -0.45 -22.61
C GLY A 356 8.89 -0.85 -23.07
N ALA A 357 9.47 -0.12 -24.04
CA ALA A 357 10.83 -0.40 -24.53
C ALA A 357 11.89 0.01 -23.49
N ALA A 358 11.71 1.19 -22.88
CA ALA A 358 12.58 1.67 -21.80
C ALA A 358 12.48 0.77 -20.55
N THR A 359 11.26 0.37 -20.15
CA THR A 359 11.04 -0.58 -19.05
C THR A 359 11.72 -1.92 -19.32
N ALA A 360 11.55 -2.47 -20.51
CA ALA A 360 12.21 -3.72 -20.89
C ALA A 360 13.74 -3.61 -20.95
N ALA A 361 14.27 -2.47 -21.42
CA ALA A 361 15.71 -2.23 -21.42
C ALA A 361 16.28 -2.15 -19.99
N LEU A 362 15.57 -1.49 -19.07
CA LEU A 362 15.94 -1.41 -17.67
C LEU A 362 15.94 -2.81 -17.02
N ALA A 363 14.87 -3.60 -17.22
CA ALA A 363 14.78 -4.95 -16.68
C ALA A 363 15.95 -5.83 -17.12
N ARG A 364 16.27 -5.82 -18.42
CA ARG A 364 17.43 -6.56 -18.94
C ARG A 364 18.77 -6.04 -18.40
N ALA A 365 18.89 -4.73 -18.18
CA ALA A 365 20.12 -4.15 -17.64
C ALA A 365 20.31 -4.55 -16.16
N LEU A 366 19.25 -4.48 -15.35
CA LEU A 366 19.30 -4.87 -13.94
C LEU A 366 19.47 -6.39 -13.79
N ALA A 367 18.78 -7.22 -14.56
CA ALA A 367 18.93 -8.68 -14.52
C ALA A 367 20.35 -9.15 -14.88
N ARG A 368 21.06 -8.43 -15.77
CA ARG A 368 22.49 -8.73 -16.05
C ARG A 368 23.39 -8.44 -14.86
N ARG A 369 23.09 -7.40 -14.09
CA ARG A 369 23.91 -6.98 -12.95
C ARG A 369 23.51 -7.70 -11.64
N TYR A 370 22.23 -7.98 -11.50
CA TYR A 370 21.59 -8.60 -10.35
C TYR A 370 20.72 -9.76 -10.84
N PRO A 371 21.33 -10.93 -11.11
CA PRO A 371 20.64 -12.01 -11.81
C PRO A 371 19.53 -12.69 -11.02
N LEU A 372 19.47 -12.52 -9.69
CA LEU A 372 18.43 -13.08 -8.84
C LEU A 372 17.24 -12.11 -8.63
N GLY A 373 17.51 -10.80 -8.56
CA GLY A 373 16.50 -9.80 -8.19
C GLY A 373 16.25 -8.68 -9.18
N GLY A 374 17.11 -8.53 -10.21
CA GLY A 374 17.06 -7.32 -11.04
C GLY A 374 15.84 -7.19 -11.94
N ALA A 375 15.29 -8.28 -12.45
CA ALA A 375 14.04 -8.27 -13.23
C ALA A 375 12.84 -8.01 -12.32
N GLU A 376 12.85 -8.62 -11.12
CA GLU A 376 11.78 -8.48 -10.13
C GLU A 376 11.64 -7.04 -9.63
N ALA A 377 12.74 -6.36 -9.36
CA ALA A 377 12.69 -4.95 -8.98
C ALA A 377 12.00 -4.07 -10.03
N VAL A 378 12.10 -4.40 -11.32
CA VAL A 378 11.36 -3.69 -12.38
C VAL A 378 9.91 -4.16 -12.46
N ALA A 379 9.64 -5.45 -12.20
CA ALA A 379 8.28 -5.96 -12.12
C ALA A 379 7.52 -5.25 -10.99
N ASN A 380 8.09 -5.22 -9.80
CA ASN A 380 7.47 -4.65 -8.60
C ASN A 380 7.18 -3.14 -8.73
N ASN A 381 8.03 -2.37 -9.44
CA ASN A 381 7.90 -0.91 -9.49
C ASN A 381 7.26 -0.35 -10.76
N LEU A 382 7.33 -1.06 -11.89
CA LEU A 382 7.13 -0.40 -13.19
C LEU A 382 6.21 -1.16 -14.16
N ILE A 383 6.04 -2.48 -14.00
CA ILE A 383 5.51 -3.33 -15.08
C ILE A 383 4.09 -2.95 -15.52
N GLY A 384 3.27 -2.41 -14.63
CA GLY A 384 1.90 -1.99 -14.91
C GLY A 384 1.76 -0.60 -15.53
N CYS A 385 2.81 0.25 -15.48
CA CYS A 385 2.69 1.66 -15.87
C CYS A 385 2.99 2.00 -17.35
N PRO A 386 3.67 1.18 -18.16
CA PRO A 386 3.88 1.52 -19.56
C PRO A 386 2.58 1.76 -20.34
N GLY A 387 2.46 2.93 -20.95
CA GLY A 387 1.26 3.32 -21.69
C GLY A 387 0.11 3.84 -20.82
N TRP A 388 0.34 4.03 -19.52
CA TRP A 388 -0.65 4.63 -18.61
C TRP A 388 -0.96 6.06 -19.01
N ARG A 389 -2.26 6.38 -19.10
CA ARG A 389 -2.78 7.70 -19.49
C ARG A 389 -3.60 8.36 -18.37
N GLY A 390 -3.67 7.73 -17.21
CA GLY A 390 -4.26 8.32 -16.01
C GLY A 390 -3.44 9.54 -15.63
N SER A 391 -4.09 10.68 -15.46
CA SER A 391 -3.51 11.86 -14.85
C SER A 391 -4.03 11.92 -13.43
N GLY A 392 -3.37 11.22 -12.52
CA GLY A 392 -3.59 11.38 -11.09
C GLY A 392 -3.12 12.76 -10.62
N GLY A 393 -3.49 13.13 -9.43
CA GLY A 393 -2.92 14.31 -8.81
C GLY A 393 -1.47 14.04 -8.48
N ALA A 394 -0.56 14.82 -9.02
CA ALA A 394 0.84 14.72 -8.67
C ALA A 394 1.02 14.75 -7.14
N ILE A 395 1.82 13.85 -6.61
CA ILE A 395 2.24 13.88 -5.21
C ILE A 395 2.91 15.23 -4.95
N PRO A 396 2.55 15.96 -3.87
CA PRO A 396 3.23 17.20 -3.53
C PRO A 396 4.69 16.88 -3.21
N ARG A 397 5.62 17.75 -3.65
CA ARG A 397 7.03 17.58 -3.31
C ARG A 397 7.19 17.53 -1.79
N LEU A 398 7.73 16.45 -1.29
CA LEU A 398 8.02 16.28 0.13
C LEU A 398 9.21 17.14 0.53
N ALA A 399 9.09 17.80 1.68
CA ALA A 399 10.12 18.65 2.25
C ALA A 399 9.94 18.76 3.78
N PRO A 400 10.97 19.22 4.52
CA PRO A 400 10.81 19.54 5.92
C PRO A 400 9.73 20.61 6.10
N ASN A 401 8.91 20.46 7.13
CA ASN A 401 7.85 21.42 7.45
C ASN A 401 7.66 21.53 8.98
N ARG A 402 6.65 22.26 9.44
CA ARG A 402 6.38 22.53 10.87
C ARG A 402 5.72 21.39 11.64
N ALA A 403 5.36 20.26 10.98
CA ALA A 403 4.85 19.10 11.68
C ALA A 403 5.93 18.49 12.59
N PRO A 404 5.58 17.71 13.61
CA PRO A 404 6.52 16.97 14.43
C PRO A 404 7.49 16.15 13.58
N THR A 405 8.73 16.00 14.06
CA THR A 405 9.76 15.20 13.39
C THR A 405 9.30 13.75 13.31
N PRO A 406 9.15 13.16 12.11
CA PRO A 406 8.73 11.78 11.99
C PRO A 406 9.85 10.82 12.39
N LEU A 407 9.48 9.67 12.95
CA LEU A 407 10.36 8.53 13.19
C LEU A 407 10.38 7.66 11.92
N VAL A 408 11.51 7.55 11.27
CA VAL A 408 11.71 6.72 10.08
C VAL A 408 12.47 5.44 10.50
N ILE A 409 11.92 4.29 10.17
CA ILE A 409 12.53 2.98 10.44
C ILE A 409 13.02 2.40 9.12
N GLY A 410 14.28 1.96 9.10
CA GLY A 410 14.86 1.23 7.97
C GLY A 410 15.50 -0.07 8.44
N ASN A 411 15.10 -1.18 7.81
CA ASN A 411 15.75 -2.46 8.02
C ASN A 411 16.98 -2.57 7.10
N THR A 412 18.10 -3.09 7.61
CA THR A 412 19.35 -3.14 6.84
C THR A 412 19.28 -4.05 5.61
N TYR A 413 18.42 -5.07 5.65
CA TYR A 413 18.25 -6.05 4.59
C TYR A 413 16.78 -6.14 4.15
N ASP A 414 16.14 -4.97 3.98
CA ASP A 414 14.79 -4.87 3.43
C ASP A 414 14.84 -5.06 1.90
N PRO A 415 14.15 -6.07 1.35
CA PRO A 415 14.16 -6.35 -0.08
C PRO A 415 13.26 -5.40 -0.89
N ASN A 416 12.16 -4.87 -0.29
CA ASN A 416 11.15 -4.07 -0.97
C ASN A 416 11.42 -2.56 -0.87
N THR A 417 11.72 -2.10 0.35
CA THR A 417 12.04 -0.69 0.62
C THR A 417 13.46 -0.62 1.18
N PRO A 418 14.45 -0.58 0.31
CA PRO A 418 15.85 -0.68 0.71
C PRO A 418 16.24 0.35 1.77
N TYR A 419 17.14 -0.02 2.67
CA TYR A 419 17.65 0.88 3.71
C TYR A 419 18.06 2.27 3.17
N ALA A 420 18.57 2.32 1.93
CA ALA A 420 18.91 3.57 1.26
C ALA A 420 17.70 4.50 1.08
N SER A 421 16.52 3.95 0.83
CA SER A 421 15.27 4.73 0.72
C SER A 421 14.88 5.35 2.06
N ALA A 422 15.05 4.63 3.18
CA ALA A 422 14.83 5.16 4.53
C ALA A 422 15.81 6.31 4.87
N VAL A 423 17.08 6.16 4.50
CA VAL A 423 18.09 7.24 4.64
C VAL A 423 17.71 8.46 3.81
N HIS A 424 17.30 8.24 2.56
CA HIS A 424 16.90 9.31 1.64
C HIS A 424 15.65 10.03 2.15
N LEU A 425 14.57 9.31 2.49
CA LEU A 425 13.35 9.91 3.03
C LEU A 425 13.63 10.71 4.31
N THR A 426 14.46 10.15 5.22
CA THR A 426 14.84 10.85 6.46
C THR A 426 15.43 12.23 6.17
N SER A 427 16.33 12.34 5.19
CA SER A 427 16.92 13.61 4.81
C SER A 427 15.92 14.52 4.09
N THR A 428 15.07 13.96 3.26
CA THR A 428 14.05 14.67 2.47
C THR A 428 13.03 15.40 3.37
N ILE A 429 12.53 14.74 4.42
CA ILE A 429 11.47 15.31 5.26
C ILE A 429 11.93 15.83 6.62
N GLY A 430 13.23 15.73 6.93
CA GLY A 430 13.79 16.12 8.24
C GLY A 430 13.40 15.14 9.34
N GLY A 431 13.44 13.83 9.06
CA GLY A 431 13.05 12.78 10.00
C GLY A 431 14.13 12.40 11.02
N ARG A 432 13.79 11.46 11.91
CA ARG A 432 14.70 10.75 12.82
C ARG A 432 14.80 9.30 12.38
N LEU A 433 15.96 8.90 11.83
CA LEU A 433 16.21 7.51 11.43
C LEU A 433 16.52 6.63 12.64
N VAL A 434 15.87 5.48 12.70
CA VAL A 434 16.25 4.33 13.53
C VAL A 434 16.54 3.16 12.61
N THR A 435 17.67 2.51 12.83
CA THR A 435 18.07 1.35 12.05
C THR A 435 17.72 0.07 12.79
N TYR A 436 16.89 -0.78 12.18
CA TYR A 436 16.77 -2.17 12.58
C TYR A 436 17.82 -2.99 11.81
N VAL A 437 18.77 -3.58 12.54
CA VAL A 437 19.83 -4.40 11.94
C VAL A 437 19.29 -5.82 11.78
N GLY A 438 18.47 -6.02 10.76
CA GLY A 438 17.73 -7.26 10.53
C GLY A 438 17.26 -7.40 9.11
N TYR A 439 16.62 -8.54 8.85
CA TYR A 439 16.05 -8.94 7.58
C TYR A 439 14.54 -8.72 7.53
N GLY A 440 14.00 -8.80 6.33
CA GLY A 440 12.58 -8.69 6.06
C GLY A 440 12.12 -7.26 5.85
N HIS A 441 10.94 -7.14 5.26
CA HIS A 441 10.30 -5.87 4.96
C HIS A 441 9.53 -5.36 6.17
N THR A 442 9.83 -4.16 6.61
CA THR A 442 9.35 -3.48 7.83
C THR A 442 9.77 -4.16 9.14
N TRP A 443 10.02 -3.36 10.16
CA TRP A 443 10.33 -3.88 11.48
C TRP A 443 9.12 -4.55 12.15
N LEU A 444 7.93 -3.92 12.04
CA LEU A 444 6.76 -4.39 12.78
C LEU A 444 6.38 -5.83 12.39
N LEU A 445 6.50 -6.19 11.13
CA LEU A 445 6.18 -7.54 10.65
C LEU A 445 7.29 -8.57 10.94
N ASN A 446 8.55 -8.14 11.05
CA ASN A 446 9.69 -9.05 11.13
C ASN A 446 10.49 -9.00 12.43
N GLY A 447 10.30 -7.98 13.25
CA GLY A 447 11.07 -7.76 14.45
C GLY A 447 10.27 -7.24 15.64
N SER A 448 8.94 -7.40 15.64
CA SER A 448 8.05 -6.81 16.65
C SER A 448 8.41 -7.17 18.10
N SER A 449 9.07 -8.29 18.35
CA SER A 449 9.59 -8.69 19.66
C SER A 449 10.87 -7.96 20.09
N ASN A 450 11.54 -7.23 19.20
CA ASN A 450 12.79 -6.53 19.51
C ASN A 450 12.58 -5.41 20.52
N ARG A 451 13.14 -5.55 21.71
CA ARG A 451 12.94 -4.63 22.84
C ARG A 451 13.44 -3.21 22.57
N CYS A 452 14.56 -3.05 21.86
CA CYS A 452 15.12 -1.75 21.51
C CYS A 452 14.15 -0.97 20.61
N MET A 453 13.63 -1.63 19.58
CA MET A 453 12.64 -1.03 18.67
C MET A 453 11.30 -0.75 19.36
N GLN A 454 10.82 -1.66 20.21
CA GLN A 454 9.61 -1.44 21.00
C GLN A 454 9.71 -0.17 21.85
N LEU A 455 10.86 0.05 22.51
CA LEU A 455 11.09 1.26 23.31
C LEU A 455 11.15 2.51 22.45
N ALA A 456 11.81 2.47 21.28
CA ALA A 456 11.88 3.59 20.35
C ALA A 456 10.50 4.01 19.84
N VAL A 457 9.70 3.04 19.37
CA VAL A 457 8.36 3.27 18.83
C VAL A 457 7.38 3.71 19.91
N SER A 458 7.33 2.98 21.04
CA SER A 458 6.40 3.32 22.14
C SER A 458 6.76 4.65 22.81
N GLY A 459 8.05 4.92 23.00
CA GLY A 459 8.52 6.19 23.55
C GLY A 459 8.07 7.36 22.70
N TYR A 460 8.10 7.21 21.38
CA TYR A 460 7.69 8.26 20.47
C TYR A 460 6.16 8.40 20.35
N LEU A 461 5.44 7.31 20.07
CA LEU A 461 3.97 7.36 19.89
C LEU A 461 3.22 7.76 21.18
N VAL A 462 3.67 7.25 22.34
CA VAL A 462 2.94 7.45 23.60
C VAL A 462 3.39 8.70 24.36
N ASN A 463 4.68 9.03 24.29
CA ASN A 463 5.29 10.08 25.10
C ASN A 463 5.89 11.23 24.29
N GLY A 464 5.88 11.15 22.94
CA GLY A 464 6.50 12.15 22.06
C GLY A 464 8.04 12.18 22.12
N VAL A 465 8.68 11.16 22.72
CA VAL A 465 10.13 11.12 22.92
C VAL A 465 10.79 10.39 21.76
N LEU A 466 11.50 11.14 20.93
CA LEU A 466 12.30 10.56 19.84
C LEU A 466 13.54 9.84 20.42
N PRO A 467 13.93 8.70 19.83
CA PRO A 467 15.19 8.06 20.18
C PRO A 467 16.39 8.92 19.78
N ASP A 468 17.57 8.63 20.34
CA ASP A 468 18.79 9.34 20.02
C ASP A 468 19.17 9.22 18.53
N ARG A 469 19.90 10.22 18.00
CA ARG A 469 20.42 10.16 16.64
C ARG A 469 21.38 8.98 16.50
N GLY A 470 21.23 8.22 15.41
CA GLY A 470 22.08 7.07 15.13
C GLY A 470 21.69 5.80 15.92
N THR A 471 20.51 5.78 16.55
CA THR A 471 19.99 4.57 17.21
C THR A 471 19.96 3.39 16.24
N ARG A 472 20.59 2.30 16.63
CA ARG A 472 20.62 1.02 15.90
C ARG A 472 20.20 -0.09 16.85
N CYS A 473 19.19 -0.84 16.45
CA CYS A 473 18.67 -1.99 17.20
C CYS A 473 19.05 -3.27 16.45
N ALA A 474 19.86 -4.12 17.10
CA ALA A 474 20.20 -5.44 16.54
C ALA A 474 18.99 -6.37 16.60
N ALA A 475 18.84 -7.24 15.58
CA ALA A 475 17.81 -8.28 15.53
C ALA A 475 17.98 -9.32 16.65
#